data_67e7822a29f34aaa034e9b97c5ab62a2
#
_entry.id   67e7822a29f34aaa034e9b97c5ab62a2
#
_cell.length_a   1.000
_cell.length_b   1.000
_cell.length_c   1.000
_cell.angle_alpha   90.00
_cell.angle_beta   90.00
_cell.angle_gamma   90.00
#
_symmetry.space_group_name_H-M   'P 1'
#
loop_
_entity.id
_entity.type
_entity.pdbx_description
1 polymer ?
#
loop_
_entity_poly.entity_id
_entity_poly.type
_entity_poly.pdbx_seq_one_letter_code
_entity_poly.pdbx_strand_id
1 'polypeptide(L)'
;MNYDKAHDLAHAMRESEEYKALMEAQEALKADAVAAALVRTFMAQQMQWEYAKLSGAPEADELQKKQEEMMPQIQENAAASAYLQAQMRWSQISNDIYKIISEPITEGMKVLDHGEQQPQH
;
A
#
# COMPACT_ATOMS: atom_id res chain seq x y z
N MET A 1 -11.84 -26.94 8.29
CA MET A 1 -10.53 -26.41 7.89
C MET A 1 -9.83 -25.83 9.10
N ASN A 2 -8.52 -26.11 9.24
CA ASN A 2 -7.78 -25.42 10.28
C ASN A 2 -7.01 -24.24 9.70
N TYR A 3 -6.57 -23.36 10.57
CA TYR A 3 -5.94 -22.11 10.15
C TYR A 3 -4.43 -22.07 10.36
N ASP A 4 -3.82 -23.25 10.55
CA ASP A 4 -2.39 -23.29 10.84
C ASP A 4 -1.54 -22.66 9.73
N LYS A 5 -1.88 -22.94 8.49
CA LYS A 5 -1.15 -22.38 7.36
C LYS A 5 -1.29 -20.86 7.29
N ALA A 6 -2.45 -20.34 7.65
CA ALA A 6 -2.67 -18.90 7.68
C ALA A 6 -1.80 -18.25 8.77
N HIS A 7 -1.72 -18.88 9.93
CA HIS A 7 -0.85 -18.41 11.01
C HIS A 7 0.63 -18.51 10.65
N ASP A 8 1.01 -19.59 9.95
CA ASP A 8 2.36 -19.75 9.46
C ASP A 8 2.74 -18.61 8.50
N LEU A 9 1.81 -18.25 7.62
CA LEU A 9 2.03 -17.15 6.70
C LEU A 9 2.20 -15.83 7.46
N ALA A 10 1.35 -15.55 8.42
CA ALA A 10 1.46 -14.34 9.22
C ALA A 10 2.81 -14.28 9.95
N HIS A 11 3.25 -15.41 10.47
CA HIS A 11 4.56 -15.51 11.14
C HIS A 11 5.68 -15.23 10.15
N ALA A 12 5.63 -15.85 8.97
CA ALA A 12 6.65 -15.64 7.94
C ALA A 12 6.72 -14.17 7.52
N MET A 13 5.58 -13.50 7.45
CA MET A 13 5.55 -12.08 7.12
C MET A 13 6.27 -11.25 8.17
N ARG A 14 6.03 -11.53 9.45
CA ARG A 14 6.69 -10.81 10.55
C ARG A 14 8.18 -11.09 10.62
N GLU A 15 8.61 -12.24 10.16
CA GLU A 15 10.03 -12.61 10.14
C GLU A 15 10.76 -12.12 8.89
N SER A 16 10.04 -11.56 7.92
CA SER A 16 10.66 -11.14 6.67
C SER A 16 11.52 -9.90 6.84
N GLU A 17 12.52 -9.77 5.98
CA GLU A 17 13.38 -8.60 5.97
C GLU A 17 12.59 -7.34 5.66
N GLU A 18 11.59 -7.46 4.81
CA GLU A 18 10.76 -6.33 4.41
C GLU A 18 9.95 -5.78 5.59
N TYR A 19 9.41 -6.68 6.42
CA TYR A 19 8.69 -6.25 7.61
C TYR A 19 9.62 -5.56 8.59
N LYS A 20 10.79 -6.13 8.80
CA LYS A 20 11.78 -5.57 9.73
C LYS A 20 12.24 -4.20 9.27
N ALA A 21 12.47 -4.05 7.97
CA ALA A 21 12.86 -2.76 7.42
C ALA A 21 11.77 -1.71 7.63
N LEU A 22 10.51 -2.10 7.47
CA LEU A 22 9.39 -1.20 7.70
C LEU A 22 9.30 -0.77 9.16
N MET A 23 9.48 -1.71 10.08
CA MET A 23 9.44 -1.40 11.52
C MET A 23 10.57 -0.46 11.91
N GLU A 24 11.78 -0.69 11.39
CA GLU A 24 12.91 0.20 11.64
C GLU A 24 12.64 1.60 11.11
N ALA A 25 12.10 1.67 9.89
CA ALA A 25 11.81 2.96 9.28
C ALA A 25 10.73 3.71 10.06
N GLN A 26 9.74 3.00 10.60
CA GLN A 26 8.72 3.61 11.45
C GLN A 26 9.31 4.20 12.71
N GLU A 27 10.24 3.50 13.33
CA GLU A 27 10.89 4.01 14.54
C GLU A 27 11.71 5.26 14.25
N ALA A 28 12.40 5.27 13.09
CA ALA A 28 13.15 6.46 12.70
C ALA A 28 12.23 7.66 12.45
N LEU A 29 11.04 7.42 11.90
CA LEU A 29 10.07 8.51 11.73
C LEU A 29 9.57 9.06 13.05
N LYS A 30 9.34 8.19 14.02
CA LYS A 30 8.86 8.62 15.33
C LYS A 30 9.86 9.57 16.01
N ALA A 31 11.13 9.37 15.72
CA ALA A 31 12.19 10.19 16.30
C ALA A 31 12.46 11.48 15.51
N ASP A 32 11.79 11.67 14.37
CA ASP A 32 12.06 12.80 13.47
C ASP A 32 10.75 13.45 13.05
N ALA A 33 10.38 14.52 13.73
CA ALA A 33 9.10 15.19 13.50
C ALA A 33 8.99 15.78 12.08
N VAL A 34 10.11 16.26 11.53
CA VAL A 34 10.12 16.82 10.19
C VAL A 34 9.86 15.73 9.16
N ALA A 35 10.57 14.60 9.29
CA ALA A 35 10.38 13.47 8.38
C ALA A 35 8.95 12.93 8.48
N ALA A 36 8.42 12.81 9.69
CA ALA A 36 7.06 12.33 9.90
C ALA A 36 6.03 13.23 9.23
N ALA A 37 6.23 14.56 9.34
CA ALA A 37 5.33 15.52 8.72
C ALA A 37 5.39 15.43 7.19
N LEU A 38 6.59 15.28 6.62
CA LEU A 38 6.77 15.12 5.18
C LEU A 38 6.03 13.89 4.66
N VAL A 39 6.22 12.77 5.35
CA VAL A 39 5.58 11.51 4.94
C VAL A 39 4.07 11.63 5.04
N ARG A 40 3.58 12.20 6.13
CA ARG A 40 2.13 12.35 6.34
C ARG A 40 1.50 13.18 5.24
N THR A 41 2.12 14.30 4.92
CA THR A 41 1.61 15.18 3.87
C THR A 41 1.66 14.51 2.50
N PHE A 42 2.78 13.84 2.21
CA PHE A 42 2.94 13.15 0.93
C PHE A 42 1.88 12.07 0.75
N MET A 43 1.66 11.26 1.77
CA MET A 43 0.69 10.17 1.70
C MET A 43 -0.74 10.69 1.60
N ALA A 44 -1.06 11.76 2.30
CA ALA A 44 -2.38 12.37 2.19
C ALA A 44 -2.64 12.92 0.79
N GLN A 45 -1.64 13.56 0.20
CA GLN A 45 -1.75 14.07 -1.17
C GLN A 45 -1.88 12.93 -2.17
N GLN A 46 -1.16 11.85 -1.95
CA GLN A 46 -1.25 10.68 -2.83
C GLN A 46 -2.65 10.09 -2.82
N MET A 47 -3.25 9.97 -1.64
CA MET A 47 -4.61 9.47 -1.53
C MET A 47 -5.61 10.38 -2.24
N GLN A 48 -5.46 11.68 -2.08
CA GLN A 48 -6.33 12.65 -2.75
C GLN A 48 -6.20 12.55 -4.27
N TRP A 49 -4.97 12.40 -4.75
CA TRP A 49 -4.71 12.27 -6.17
C TRP A 49 -5.33 11.01 -6.75
N GLU A 50 -5.15 9.88 -6.06
CA GLU A 50 -5.73 8.62 -6.51
C GLU A 50 -7.24 8.68 -6.54
N TYR A 51 -7.83 9.30 -5.54
CA TYR A 51 -9.28 9.47 -5.50
C TYR A 51 -9.75 10.36 -6.65
N ALA A 52 -9.04 11.45 -6.90
CA ALA A 52 -9.38 12.38 -7.98
C ALA A 52 -9.27 11.70 -9.35
N LYS A 53 -8.24 10.87 -9.54
CA LYS A 53 -8.08 10.11 -10.79
C LYS A 53 -9.26 9.18 -11.02
N LEU A 54 -9.65 8.44 -9.99
CA LEU A 54 -10.72 7.46 -10.11
C LEU A 54 -12.06 8.13 -10.38
N SER A 55 -12.30 9.30 -9.80
CA SER A 55 -13.55 10.02 -9.99
C SER A 55 -13.55 10.94 -11.21
N GLY A 56 -12.41 11.05 -11.90
CA GLY A 56 -12.29 11.93 -13.05
C GLY A 56 -12.31 13.40 -12.70
N ALA A 57 -11.93 13.75 -11.48
CA ALA A 57 -11.96 15.13 -11.02
C ALA A 57 -10.90 15.96 -11.72
N PRO A 58 -11.21 17.22 -12.05
CA PRO A 58 -10.26 18.08 -12.76
C PRO A 58 -9.02 18.45 -11.97
N GLU A 59 -9.08 18.37 -10.63
CA GLU A 59 -7.94 18.70 -9.80
C GLU A 59 -6.86 17.61 -9.76
N ALA A 60 -7.07 16.48 -10.45
CA ALA A 60 -6.09 15.39 -10.46
C ALA A 60 -4.73 15.85 -10.96
N ASP A 61 -4.69 16.69 -11.99
CA ASP A 61 -3.43 17.18 -12.55
C ASP A 61 -2.68 18.07 -11.57
N GLU A 62 -3.39 18.92 -10.83
CA GLU A 62 -2.78 19.77 -9.82
C GLU A 62 -2.22 18.96 -8.67
N LEU A 63 -2.94 17.93 -8.25
CA LEU A 63 -2.50 17.06 -7.17
C LEU A 63 -1.26 16.28 -7.59
N GLN A 64 -1.20 15.86 -8.84
CA GLN A 64 -0.01 15.18 -9.36
C GLN A 64 1.20 16.11 -9.31
N LYS A 65 1.03 17.38 -9.68
CA LYS A 65 2.10 18.35 -9.62
C LYS A 65 2.61 18.56 -8.20
N LYS A 66 1.70 18.62 -7.24
CA LYS A 66 2.10 18.76 -5.83
C LYS A 66 2.93 17.57 -5.37
N GLN A 67 2.57 16.36 -5.81
CA GLN A 67 3.34 15.18 -5.50
C GLN A 67 4.75 15.28 -6.08
N GLU A 68 4.86 15.69 -7.33
CA GLU A 68 6.14 15.84 -7.99
C GLU A 68 7.01 16.90 -7.33
N GLU A 69 6.40 17.96 -6.84
CA GLU A 69 7.13 19.03 -6.15
C GLU A 69 7.65 18.60 -4.79
N MET A 70 6.97 17.64 -4.15
CA MET A 70 7.43 17.13 -2.86
C MET A 70 8.55 16.11 -2.99
N MET A 71 8.68 15.47 -4.15
CA MET A 71 9.68 14.41 -4.31
C MET A 71 11.10 14.80 -3.94
N PRO A 72 11.62 15.97 -4.35
CA PRO A 72 12.96 16.35 -3.93
C PRO A 72 13.12 16.46 -2.41
N GLN A 73 12.11 16.98 -1.73
CA GLN A 73 12.14 17.09 -0.27
C GLN A 73 12.19 15.71 0.39
N ILE A 74 11.41 14.79 -0.14
CA ILE A 74 11.40 13.40 0.34
C ILE A 74 12.76 12.76 0.11
N GLN A 75 13.31 12.92 -1.09
CA GLN A 75 14.59 12.30 -1.46
C GLN A 75 15.75 12.83 -0.62
N GLU A 76 15.68 14.09 -0.21
CA GLU A 76 16.73 14.69 0.62
C GLU A 76 16.61 14.30 2.09
N ASN A 77 15.46 13.78 2.51
CA ASN A 77 15.26 13.38 3.90
C ASN A 77 15.41 11.87 4.01
N ALA A 78 16.51 11.42 4.61
CA ALA A 78 16.84 10.00 4.66
C ALA A 78 15.75 9.16 5.35
N ALA A 79 15.20 9.65 6.45
CA ALA A 79 14.18 8.91 7.20
C ALA A 79 12.88 8.82 6.43
N ALA A 80 12.46 9.91 5.78
CA ALA A 80 11.24 9.92 4.97
C ALA A 80 11.39 9.01 3.76
N SER A 81 12.53 9.09 3.07
CA SER A 81 12.79 8.28 1.89
C SER A 81 12.81 6.79 2.24
N ALA A 82 13.50 6.44 3.33
CA ALA A 82 13.59 5.04 3.77
C ALA A 82 12.21 4.48 4.12
N TYR A 83 11.39 5.29 4.80
CA TYR A 83 10.06 4.82 5.16
C TYR A 83 9.18 4.59 3.93
N LEU A 84 9.18 5.52 2.99
CA LEU A 84 8.35 5.38 1.81
C LEU A 84 8.77 4.20 0.95
N GLN A 85 10.09 3.95 0.83
CA GLN A 85 10.58 2.78 0.12
C GLN A 85 10.17 1.48 0.79
N ALA A 86 10.31 1.42 2.12
CA ALA A 86 9.93 0.23 2.87
C ALA A 86 8.43 0.00 2.80
N GLN A 87 7.65 1.05 2.87
CA GLN A 87 6.19 0.98 2.82
C GLN A 87 5.72 0.51 1.44
N MET A 88 6.34 1.00 0.37
CA MET A 88 6.01 0.54 -0.99
C MET A 88 6.28 -0.94 -1.16
N ARG A 89 7.44 -1.38 -0.68
CA ARG A 89 7.80 -2.79 -0.78
C ARG A 89 6.86 -3.68 0.02
N TRP A 90 6.51 -3.25 1.21
CA TRP A 90 5.56 -3.99 2.04
C TRP A 90 4.18 -4.05 1.41
N SER A 91 3.74 -2.95 0.81
CA SER A 91 2.46 -2.91 0.09
C SER A 91 2.45 -3.87 -1.09
N GLN A 92 3.56 -3.96 -1.81
CA GLN A 92 3.68 -4.88 -2.94
C GLN A 92 3.54 -6.33 -2.48
N ILE A 93 4.24 -6.68 -1.42
CA ILE A 93 4.17 -8.02 -0.83
C ILE A 93 2.75 -8.33 -0.36
N SER A 94 2.15 -7.38 0.34
CA SER A 94 0.78 -7.55 0.85
C SER A 94 -0.22 -7.76 -0.28
N ASN A 95 -0.10 -6.99 -1.34
CA ASN A 95 -0.97 -7.13 -2.49
C ASN A 95 -0.80 -8.48 -3.18
N ASP A 96 0.44 -8.94 -3.30
CA ASP A 96 0.72 -10.25 -3.90
C ASP A 96 0.08 -11.37 -3.07
N ILE A 97 0.21 -11.28 -1.75
CA ILE A 97 -0.38 -12.27 -0.86
C ILE A 97 -1.91 -12.23 -0.94
N TYR A 98 -2.49 -11.03 -0.94
CA TYR A 98 -3.94 -10.89 -1.10
C TYR A 98 -4.44 -11.53 -2.39
N LYS A 99 -3.71 -11.35 -3.48
CA LYS A 99 -4.07 -11.98 -4.75
C LYS A 99 -4.10 -13.49 -4.64
N ILE A 100 -3.05 -14.03 -3.99
CA ILE A 100 -2.93 -15.48 -3.85
C ILE A 100 -4.08 -16.05 -3.02
N ILE A 101 -4.35 -15.45 -1.86
CA ILE A 101 -5.38 -15.98 -0.97
C ILE A 101 -6.79 -15.64 -1.44
N SER A 102 -6.95 -14.60 -2.26
CA SER A 102 -8.27 -14.23 -2.76
C SER A 102 -8.77 -15.16 -3.86
N GLU A 103 -7.87 -15.87 -4.53
CA GLU A 103 -8.26 -16.78 -5.60
C GLU A 103 -9.26 -17.84 -5.14
N PRO A 104 -8.95 -18.64 -4.11
CA PRO A 104 -9.93 -19.62 -3.64
C PRO A 104 -11.18 -18.97 -3.04
N ILE A 105 -11.04 -17.78 -2.47
CA ILE A 105 -12.21 -17.08 -1.93
C ILE A 105 -13.16 -16.71 -3.06
N THR A 106 -12.60 -16.14 -4.14
CA THR A 106 -13.38 -15.77 -5.32
C THR A 106 -14.02 -17.00 -5.97
N GLU A 107 -13.25 -18.08 -6.08
CA GLU A 107 -13.76 -19.33 -6.67
C GLU A 107 -14.93 -19.86 -5.84
N GLY A 108 -14.81 -19.80 -4.52
CA GLY A 108 -15.87 -20.28 -3.65
C GLY A 108 -17.17 -19.47 -3.75
N MET A 109 -17.05 -18.21 -4.16
CA MET A 109 -18.22 -17.34 -4.32
C MET A 109 -18.78 -17.32 -5.74
N LYS A 110 -18.09 -17.92 -6.66
CA LYS A 110 -18.41 -17.82 -8.09
C LYS A 110 -19.76 -18.40 -8.47
N VAL A 111 -20.24 -19.32 -7.68
CA VAL A 111 -21.55 -19.93 -7.91
C VAL A 111 -22.65 -18.87 -7.98
N LEU A 112 -22.59 -17.89 -7.12
CA LEU A 112 -23.56 -16.81 -7.10
C LEU A 112 -23.35 -15.82 -8.22
N ASP A 113 -22.09 -15.51 -8.51
CA ASP A 113 -21.74 -14.56 -9.55
C ASP A 113 -21.95 -15.10 -10.95
N HIS A 114 -21.84 -16.40 -11.09
CA HIS A 114 -21.85 -17.04 -12.40
C HIS A 114 -23.12 -16.72 -13.18
N GLY A 115 -24.25 -16.78 -12.55
CA GLY A 115 -25.52 -16.46 -13.19
C GLY A 115 -25.60 -15.03 -13.65
N GLU A 116 -24.99 -14.13 -12.95
CA GLU A 116 -25.03 -12.72 -13.27
C GLU A 116 -24.06 -12.34 -14.36
N GLN A 117 -22.96 -13.04 -14.45
CA GLN A 117 -21.93 -12.71 -15.42
C GLN A 117 -22.22 -13.21 -16.80
N GLN A 118 -23.06 -14.22 -16.93
CA GLN A 118 -23.38 -14.80 -18.21
C GLN A 118 -23.83 -13.79 -19.24
N PRO A 119 -24.77 -12.93 -18.92
CA PRO A 119 -25.26 -11.98 -19.92
C PRO A 119 -24.27 -10.91 -20.30
N GLN A 120 -23.19 -10.79 -19.60
CA GLN A 120 -22.20 -9.74 -19.86
C GLN A 120 -21.19 -10.11 -20.92
N HIS A 121 -21.23 -11.29 -21.37
CA HIS A 121 -20.24 -11.79 -22.34
C HIS A 121 -20.61 -11.58 -23.78
#